data_207ad5d4ea295a9242047c1b57b7b3a9
#
_entry.id   207ad5d4ea295a9242047c1b57b7b3a9
#
_cell.length_a   1.000
_cell.length_b   1.000
_cell.length_c   1.000
_cell.angle_alpha   90.00
_cell.angle_beta   90.00
_cell.angle_gamma   90.00
#
_symmetry.space_group_name_H-M   'P 1'
#
loop_
_entity.id
_entity.type
_entity.pdbx_description
1 polymer ?
#
loop_
_entity_poly.entity_id
_entity_poly.type
_entity_poly.pdbx_seq_one_letter_code
_entity_poly.pdbx_strand_id
1 'polypeptide(L)'
;EVGWRLTEAPAPGPRIGLPLKLATRREPATSGTRWSSQQGQLQIEPFRIDTGATLESVFEQQKTMAKRRVTYNVIKPEFFVASGTQGLKKFYVRAFTRGGEVRGLTILYDQAMEGTMDPMVVAMSNAFVPFVSYAVASSTEVPRRKVEYGSGLVVNPSGYVLTASNAVSGCHVIAVPGLGNAERLAEDKDSGLALLRIYGAQGLTAIHLHGAYPTGESV
;
A
#
# COMPACT_ATOMS: atom_id res chain seq x y z
N GLU A 1 -0.05 10.39 18.39
CA GLU A 1 -1.35 10.17 17.73
C GLU A 1 -1.53 11.19 16.59
N VAL A 2 -1.63 10.72 15.32
CA VAL A 2 -1.53 11.57 14.11
C VAL A 2 -2.89 12.11 13.63
N GLY A 3 -3.98 11.83 14.34
CA GLY A 3 -5.32 12.25 13.93
C GLY A 3 -5.79 11.57 12.63
N TRP A 4 -5.62 10.25 12.54
CA TRP A 4 -6.00 9.48 11.35
C TRP A 4 -7.51 9.55 11.07
N ARG A 5 -7.87 9.89 9.83
CA ARG A 5 -9.26 9.93 9.39
C ARG A 5 -9.39 9.43 7.95
N LEU A 6 -10.41 8.63 7.69
CA LEU A 6 -10.84 8.31 6.33
C LEU A 6 -11.68 9.47 5.80
N THR A 7 -11.30 10.02 4.65
CA THR A 7 -11.99 11.13 3.98
C THR A 7 -12.39 10.67 2.59
N GLU A 8 -13.61 10.95 2.21
CA GLU A 8 -14.10 10.76 0.85
C GLU A 8 -14.07 12.10 0.11
N ALA A 9 -13.50 12.10 -1.09
CA ALA A 9 -13.66 13.25 -1.98
C ALA A 9 -15.11 13.31 -2.49
N PRO A 10 -15.61 14.48 -2.94
CA PRO A 10 -16.94 14.57 -3.52
C PRO A 10 -17.19 13.48 -4.57
N ALA A 11 -18.37 12.85 -4.53
CA ALA A 11 -18.71 11.75 -5.44
C ALA A 11 -18.63 12.17 -6.91
N PRO A 12 -18.08 11.32 -7.81
CA PRO A 12 -17.53 9.99 -7.61
C PRO A 12 -16.03 9.98 -7.26
N GLY A 13 -15.64 10.57 -6.13
CA GLY A 13 -14.24 10.71 -5.71
C GLY A 13 -13.65 9.48 -5.01
N PRO A 14 -12.34 9.47 -4.81
CA PRO A 14 -11.65 8.42 -4.07
C PRO A 14 -11.86 8.55 -2.55
N ARG A 15 -11.69 7.45 -1.83
CA ARG A 15 -11.57 7.45 -0.37
C ARG A 15 -10.10 7.36 0.03
N ILE A 16 -9.66 8.22 0.95
CA ILE A 16 -8.27 8.40 1.35
C ILE A 16 -8.16 8.40 2.87
N GLY A 17 -7.16 7.71 3.41
CA GLY A 17 -6.77 7.85 4.81
C GLY A 17 -5.79 9.01 4.97
N LEU A 18 -6.08 9.95 5.86
CA LEU A 18 -5.30 11.17 6.06
C LEU A 18 -4.85 11.35 7.51
N PRO A 19 -3.59 11.74 7.75
CA PRO A 19 -3.08 12.14 9.05
C PRO A 19 -3.38 13.62 9.29
N LEU A 20 -4.61 13.97 9.69
CA LEU A 20 -5.08 15.37 9.73
C LEU A 20 -4.32 16.27 10.71
N LYS A 21 -3.65 15.73 11.72
CA LYS A 21 -2.77 16.54 12.58
C LYS A 21 -1.46 16.95 11.89
N LEU A 22 -1.04 16.25 10.85
CA LEU A 22 0.13 16.59 10.04
C LEU A 22 -0.24 17.35 8.77
N ALA A 23 -1.33 16.95 8.11
CA ALA A 23 -1.84 17.59 6.89
C ALA A 23 -3.02 18.53 7.25
N THR A 24 -2.70 19.66 7.87
CA THR A 24 -3.69 20.57 8.47
C THR A 24 -4.29 21.56 7.49
N ARG A 25 -3.61 21.83 6.35
CA ARG A 25 -4.10 22.74 5.31
C ARG A 25 -4.82 21.96 4.23
N ARG A 26 -5.85 22.58 3.69
CA ARG A 26 -6.65 22.04 2.60
C ARG A 26 -6.80 23.10 1.52
N GLU A 27 -6.39 22.76 0.30
CA GLU A 27 -6.39 23.66 -0.84
C GLU A 27 -7.02 22.98 -2.06
N PRO A 28 -7.70 23.73 -2.94
CA PRO A 28 -8.14 23.21 -4.23
C PRO A 28 -6.92 22.75 -5.06
N ALA A 29 -7.07 21.65 -5.79
CA ALA A 29 -6.10 21.13 -6.74
C ALA A 29 -6.79 20.77 -8.06
N THR A 30 -6.00 20.51 -9.10
CA THR A 30 -6.50 20.22 -10.46
C THR A 30 -7.54 19.09 -10.48
N SER A 31 -7.36 18.07 -9.68
CA SER A 31 -8.26 16.91 -9.64
C SER A 31 -8.93 16.74 -8.27
N GLY A 32 -9.20 17.83 -7.57
CA GLY A 32 -9.92 17.79 -6.30
C GLY A 32 -9.29 18.62 -5.18
N THR A 33 -8.82 17.97 -4.13
CA THR A 33 -8.28 18.64 -2.95
C THR A 33 -6.86 18.17 -2.67
N ARG A 34 -5.97 19.11 -2.39
CA ARG A 34 -4.64 18.87 -1.84
C ARG A 34 -4.66 19.11 -0.33
N TRP A 35 -4.09 18.20 0.41
CA TRP A 35 -3.82 18.37 1.84
C TRP A 35 -2.32 18.59 2.05
N SER A 36 -1.96 19.53 2.90
CA SER A 36 -0.56 19.83 3.19
C SER A 36 -0.33 20.17 4.65
N SER A 37 0.91 20.01 5.11
CA SER A 37 1.35 20.61 6.38
C SER A 37 1.49 22.11 6.26
N GLN A 38 1.50 22.82 7.38
CA GLN A 38 1.58 24.29 7.41
C GLN A 38 2.81 24.83 6.66
N GLN A 39 3.94 24.14 6.77
CA GLN A 39 5.19 24.54 6.15
C GLN A 39 5.46 23.85 4.79
N GLY A 40 4.47 23.12 4.26
CA GLY A 40 4.61 22.42 2.98
C GLY A 40 5.53 21.21 2.99
N GLN A 41 5.95 20.75 4.18
CA GLN A 41 6.83 19.58 4.33
C GLN A 41 6.16 18.28 3.92
N LEU A 42 4.82 18.20 4.04
CA LEU A 42 3.98 17.10 3.58
C LEU A 42 2.92 17.64 2.62
N GLN A 43 2.73 16.95 1.49
CA GLN A 43 1.66 17.20 0.53
C GLN A 43 1.05 15.86 0.11
N ILE A 44 -0.27 15.79 0.10
CA ILE A 44 -1.06 14.62 -0.26
C ILE A 44 -2.09 15.08 -1.29
N GLU A 45 -2.06 14.51 -2.48
CA GLU A 45 -2.92 14.93 -3.58
C GLU A 45 -3.45 13.70 -4.34
N PRO A 46 -4.76 13.46 -4.34
CA PRO A 46 -5.35 12.55 -5.29
C PRO A 46 -5.35 13.17 -6.68
N PHE A 47 -5.24 12.34 -7.69
CA PHE A 47 -5.41 12.77 -9.08
C PHE A 47 -6.33 11.83 -9.84
N ARG A 48 -6.93 12.39 -10.88
CA ARG A 48 -7.80 11.70 -11.83
C ARG A 48 -7.41 12.11 -13.23
N ILE A 49 -7.30 11.13 -14.11
CA ILE A 49 -7.08 11.33 -15.55
C ILE A 49 -8.19 10.58 -16.25
N ASP A 50 -9.05 11.35 -16.93
CA ASP A 50 -10.17 10.83 -17.68
C ASP A 50 -9.69 10.34 -19.05
N THR A 51 -10.36 9.34 -19.57
CA THR A 51 -10.32 8.74 -20.91
C THR A 51 -9.06 8.89 -21.76
N GLY A 52 -8.46 7.75 -22.11
CA GLY A 52 -7.38 7.63 -23.10
C GLY A 52 -5.97 7.53 -22.51
N ALA A 53 -5.79 7.69 -21.21
CA ALA A 53 -4.52 7.46 -20.57
C ALA A 53 -4.37 5.98 -20.17
N THR A 54 -3.23 5.40 -20.50
CA THR A 54 -2.83 4.09 -19.99
C THR A 54 -2.03 4.24 -18.71
N LEU A 55 -1.97 3.20 -17.88
CA LEU A 55 -1.12 3.22 -16.67
C LEU A 55 0.34 3.49 -17.02
N GLU A 56 0.82 2.92 -18.12
CA GLU A 56 2.18 3.10 -18.62
C GLU A 56 2.45 4.56 -18.99
N SER A 57 1.51 5.22 -19.71
CA SER A 57 1.66 6.63 -20.09
C SER A 57 1.69 7.55 -18.88
N VAL A 58 0.84 7.28 -17.87
CA VAL A 58 0.82 8.01 -16.60
C VAL A 58 2.09 7.75 -15.80
N PHE A 59 2.58 6.51 -15.77
CA PHE A 59 3.83 6.16 -15.11
C PHE A 59 5.03 6.91 -15.75
N GLU A 60 5.15 6.90 -17.08
CA GLU A 60 6.21 7.64 -17.78
C GLU A 60 6.11 9.16 -17.52
N GLN A 61 4.91 9.72 -17.50
CA GLN A 61 4.71 11.11 -17.10
C GLN A 61 5.19 11.37 -15.67
N GLN A 62 4.88 10.47 -14.73
CA GLN A 62 5.36 10.58 -13.36
C GLN A 62 6.89 10.49 -13.26
N LYS A 63 7.51 9.64 -14.05
CA LYS A 63 8.96 9.44 -14.08
C LYS A 63 9.72 10.65 -14.67
N THR A 64 9.14 11.30 -15.68
CA THR A 64 9.75 12.44 -16.38
C THR A 64 9.49 13.78 -15.70
N MET A 65 8.75 13.83 -14.59
CA MET A 65 8.56 15.08 -13.84
C MET A 65 9.89 15.71 -13.41
N ALA A 66 9.95 17.02 -13.46
CA ALA A 66 11.17 17.78 -13.14
C ALA A 66 11.74 17.43 -11.76
N LYS A 67 13.06 17.20 -11.72
CA LYS A 67 13.83 16.85 -10.50
C LYS A 67 13.42 15.52 -9.85
N ARG A 68 12.61 14.69 -10.51
CA ARG A 68 12.18 13.38 -9.99
C ARG A 68 13.15 12.28 -10.40
N ARG A 69 13.50 11.44 -9.43
CA ARG A 69 14.29 10.21 -9.62
C ARG A 69 13.55 9.05 -9.00
N VAL A 70 13.06 8.14 -9.82
CA VAL A 70 12.41 6.90 -9.38
C VAL A 70 13.47 5.93 -8.89
N THR A 71 13.34 5.43 -7.67
CA THR A 71 14.22 4.42 -7.07
C THR A 71 13.54 3.08 -6.89
N TYR A 72 12.21 3.08 -6.86
CA TYR A 72 11.40 1.88 -6.79
C TYR A 72 10.15 2.02 -7.65
N ASN A 73 9.79 0.98 -8.38
CA ASN A 73 8.52 0.91 -9.08
C ASN A 73 8.01 -0.52 -9.21
N VAL A 74 6.69 -0.64 -9.30
CA VAL A 74 5.96 -1.86 -9.67
C VAL A 74 4.87 -1.45 -10.64
N ILE A 75 4.77 -2.13 -11.78
CA ILE A 75 3.71 -1.92 -12.76
C ILE A 75 2.98 -3.25 -12.94
N LYS A 76 1.67 -3.23 -12.79
CA LYS A 76 0.74 -4.34 -13.01
C LYS A 76 -0.37 -3.89 -13.96
N PRO A 77 -1.13 -4.77 -14.59
CA PRO A 77 -2.21 -4.36 -15.51
C PRO A 77 -3.24 -3.41 -14.89
N GLU A 78 -3.49 -3.50 -13.59
CA GLU A 78 -4.52 -2.75 -12.89
C GLU A 78 -3.99 -1.57 -12.08
N PHE A 79 -2.69 -1.54 -11.78
CA PHE A 79 -2.09 -0.47 -10.97
C PHE A 79 -0.59 -0.33 -11.19
N PHE A 80 -0.06 0.84 -10.84
CA PHE A 80 1.37 0.99 -10.60
C PHE A 80 1.64 1.65 -9.24
N VAL A 81 2.85 1.42 -8.75
CA VAL A 81 3.47 2.15 -7.65
C VAL A 81 4.81 2.68 -8.12
N ALA A 82 5.12 3.92 -7.78
CA ALA A 82 6.44 4.51 -7.97
C ALA A 82 6.84 5.32 -6.75
N SER A 83 8.08 5.22 -6.34
CA SER A 83 8.64 6.04 -5.28
C SER A 83 10.10 6.41 -5.56
N GLY A 84 10.58 7.42 -4.86
CA GLY A 84 11.93 7.94 -5.02
C GLY A 84 12.07 9.34 -4.45
N THR A 85 12.91 10.15 -5.09
CA THR A 85 13.19 11.53 -4.68
C THR A 85 12.73 12.53 -5.73
N GLN A 86 12.32 13.71 -5.29
CA GLN A 86 11.99 14.86 -6.11
C GLN A 86 12.62 16.12 -5.48
N GLY A 87 13.83 16.46 -5.93
CA GLY A 87 14.65 17.45 -5.26
C GLY A 87 15.00 17.02 -3.83
N LEU A 88 14.63 17.83 -2.84
CA LEU A 88 14.85 17.54 -1.41
C LEU A 88 13.71 16.75 -0.75
N LYS A 89 12.71 16.36 -1.52
CA LYS A 89 11.56 15.60 -1.03
C LYS A 89 11.62 14.14 -1.49
N LYS A 90 11.02 13.25 -0.70
CA LYS A 90 10.61 11.93 -1.15
C LYS A 90 9.23 12.02 -1.79
N PHE A 91 8.99 11.19 -2.80
CA PHE A 91 7.67 11.04 -3.37
C PHE A 91 7.23 9.58 -3.35
N TYR A 92 5.94 9.39 -3.27
CA TYR A 92 5.25 8.13 -3.46
C TYR A 92 4.03 8.38 -4.33
N VAL A 93 3.85 7.57 -5.37
CA VAL A 93 2.68 7.59 -6.24
C VAL A 93 2.11 6.19 -6.34
N ARG A 94 0.80 6.07 -6.19
CA ARG A 94 0.06 4.85 -6.50
C ARG A 94 -1.12 5.22 -7.38
N ALA A 95 -1.29 4.52 -8.50
CA ALA A 95 -2.39 4.75 -9.42
C ALA A 95 -3.02 3.44 -9.86
N PHE A 96 -4.30 3.49 -10.17
CA PHE A 96 -5.11 2.37 -10.62
C PHE A 96 -5.87 2.76 -11.88
N THR A 97 -6.18 1.78 -12.73
CA THR A 97 -7.05 1.97 -13.88
C THR A 97 -8.32 1.15 -13.75
N ARG A 98 -9.42 1.72 -14.23
CA ARG A 98 -10.70 1.03 -14.39
C ARG A 98 -11.51 1.72 -15.52
N GLY A 99 -11.95 0.95 -16.51
CA GLY A 99 -12.78 1.48 -17.59
C GLY A 99 -12.14 2.62 -18.40
N GLY A 100 -10.80 2.62 -18.56
CA GLY A 100 -10.07 3.66 -19.28
C GLY A 100 -9.84 4.96 -18.48
N GLU A 101 -10.22 4.99 -17.21
CA GLU A 101 -9.95 6.07 -16.27
C GLU A 101 -8.79 5.67 -15.36
N VAL A 102 -7.86 6.60 -15.09
CA VAL A 102 -6.77 6.42 -14.13
C VAL A 102 -7.00 7.32 -12.93
N ARG A 103 -7.00 6.73 -11.72
CA ARG A 103 -7.05 7.46 -10.45
C ARG A 103 -5.87 7.10 -9.59
N GLY A 104 -5.25 8.11 -8.99
CA GLY A 104 -4.09 7.90 -8.17
C GLY A 104 -4.00 8.83 -6.96
N LEU A 105 -2.97 8.58 -6.17
CA LEU A 105 -2.59 9.34 -5.00
C LEU A 105 -1.10 9.64 -5.09
N THR A 106 -0.75 10.93 -4.97
CA THR A 106 0.63 11.40 -4.84
C THR A 106 0.86 11.87 -3.41
N ILE A 107 1.95 11.44 -2.80
CA ILE A 107 2.42 11.88 -1.50
C ILE A 107 3.83 12.40 -1.67
N LEU A 108 4.07 13.66 -1.28
CA LEU A 108 5.38 14.27 -1.21
C LEU A 108 5.68 14.67 0.23
N TYR A 109 6.89 14.40 0.71
CA TYR A 109 7.32 14.78 2.05
C TYR A 109 8.83 15.03 2.09
N ASP A 110 9.25 15.90 2.99
CA ASP A 110 10.67 16.23 3.17
C ASP A 110 11.44 15.00 3.64
N GLN A 111 12.65 14.80 3.12
CA GLN A 111 13.51 13.67 3.50
C GLN A 111 13.79 13.62 5.01
N ALA A 112 13.82 14.77 5.67
CA ALA A 112 13.98 14.85 7.13
C ALA A 112 12.82 14.18 7.91
N MET A 113 11.68 13.97 7.27
CA MET A 113 10.50 13.32 7.88
C MET A 113 10.44 11.80 7.59
N GLU A 114 11.44 11.21 6.95
CA GLU A 114 11.42 9.82 6.46
C GLU A 114 11.00 8.82 7.55
N GLY A 115 11.63 8.84 8.70
CA GLY A 115 11.32 7.92 9.80
C GLY A 115 9.87 7.97 10.30
N THR A 116 9.22 9.15 10.20
CA THR A 116 7.82 9.33 10.58
C THR A 116 6.88 9.03 9.42
N MET A 117 7.26 9.44 8.21
CA MET A 117 6.37 9.40 7.06
C MET A 117 6.33 8.05 6.35
N ASP A 118 7.41 7.28 6.33
CA ASP A 118 7.44 6.00 5.62
C ASP A 118 6.32 5.04 6.07
N PRO A 119 6.13 4.77 7.38
CA PRO A 119 5.01 3.93 7.82
C PRO A 119 3.64 4.57 7.53
N MET A 120 3.56 5.89 7.51
CA MET A 120 2.30 6.58 7.21
C MET A 120 1.97 6.54 5.72
N VAL A 121 2.96 6.63 4.84
CA VAL A 121 2.79 6.45 3.38
C VAL A 121 2.21 5.07 3.09
N VAL A 122 2.72 4.03 3.75
CA VAL A 122 2.17 2.67 3.64
C VAL A 122 0.72 2.62 4.11
N ALA A 123 0.41 3.22 5.27
CA ALA A 123 -0.94 3.26 5.80
C ALA A 123 -1.92 4.02 4.88
N MET A 124 -1.50 5.17 4.34
CA MET A 124 -2.27 5.96 3.36
C MET A 124 -2.49 5.17 2.06
N SER A 125 -1.45 4.53 1.55
CA SER A 125 -1.52 3.71 0.36
C SER A 125 -2.53 2.56 0.50
N ASN A 126 -2.53 1.88 1.65
CA ASN A 126 -3.46 0.79 1.92
C ASN A 126 -4.90 1.25 2.15
N ALA A 127 -5.09 2.47 2.68
CA ALA A 127 -6.39 3.06 2.89
C ALA A 127 -6.97 3.74 1.63
N PHE A 128 -6.18 3.84 0.56
CA PHE A 128 -6.60 4.48 -0.67
C PHE A 128 -7.52 3.56 -1.49
N VAL A 129 -8.76 4.01 -1.69
CA VAL A 129 -9.75 3.36 -2.55
C VAL A 129 -10.04 4.30 -3.73
N PRO A 130 -9.46 4.05 -4.91
CA PRO A 130 -9.56 4.96 -6.05
C PRO A 130 -10.97 5.02 -6.65
N PHE A 131 -11.65 3.88 -6.70
CA PHE A 131 -12.99 3.74 -7.27
C PHE A 131 -13.95 3.25 -6.21
N VAL A 132 -14.61 4.18 -5.53
CA VAL A 132 -15.68 3.85 -4.58
C VAL A 132 -16.91 3.42 -5.38
N SER A 133 -17.35 2.18 -5.20
CA SER A 133 -18.62 1.73 -5.75
C SER A 133 -19.74 2.26 -4.85
N TYR A 134 -20.45 3.26 -5.31
CA TYR A 134 -21.74 3.62 -4.73
C TYR A 134 -22.75 2.58 -5.25
N ALA A 135 -22.79 1.41 -4.64
CA ALA A 135 -23.95 0.54 -4.78
C ALA A 135 -25.15 1.35 -4.29
N VAL A 136 -26.13 1.53 -5.17
CA VAL A 136 -27.44 2.08 -4.81
C VAL A 136 -27.87 1.37 -3.54
N ALA A 137 -28.18 2.17 -2.52
CA ALA A 137 -28.54 1.69 -1.20
C ALA A 137 -29.77 0.78 -1.27
N SER A 138 -29.51 -0.50 -1.44
CA SER A 138 -30.46 -1.57 -1.20
C SER A 138 -29.73 -2.60 -0.35
N SER A 139 -30.08 -2.59 0.95
CA SER A 139 -29.64 -3.49 2.01
C SER A 139 -28.28 -3.19 2.67
N THR A 140 -28.35 -2.48 3.77
CA THR A 140 -27.81 -2.80 5.10
C THR A 140 -26.93 -4.05 5.20
N GLU A 141 -25.64 -3.89 4.86
CA GLU A 141 -24.55 -4.53 5.61
C GLU A 141 -23.27 -3.84 5.16
N VAL A 142 -22.76 -2.98 6.03
CA VAL A 142 -21.35 -2.54 5.95
C VAL A 142 -20.52 -3.82 6.05
N PRO A 143 -19.72 -4.20 5.03
CA PRO A 143 -18.86 -5.36 5.17
C PRO A 143 -17.93 -5.08 6.34
N ARG A 144 -18.19 -5.75 7.46
CA ARG A 144 -17.30 -5.70 8.62
C ARG A 144 -15.96 -6.21 8.11
N ARG A 145 -14.92 -5.38 8.21
CA ARG A 145 -13.55 -5.81 7.94
C ARG A 145 -13.31 -7.02 8.84
N LYS A 146 -13.32 -8.20 8.25
CA LYS A 146 -12.93 -9.42 8.94
C LYS A 146 -11.42 -9.33 9.11
N VAL A 147 -10.96 -9.21 10.34
CA VAL A 147 -9.55 -9.30 10.70
C VAL A 147 -9.32 -10.73 11.15
N GLU A 148 -8.49 -11.44 10.46
CA GLU A 148 -8.06 -12.77 10.83
C GLU A 148 -6.60 -12.70 11.29
N TYR A 149 -6.31 -13.46 12.32
CA TYR A 149 -4.96 -13.58 12.87
C TYR A 149 -4.42 -14.97 12.53
N GLY A 150 -3.18 -15.03 12.12
CA GLY A 150 -2.47 -16.26 11.84
C GLY A 150 -1.03 -16.19 12.32
N SER A 151 -0.40 -17.33 12.50
CA SER A 151 1.02 -17.44 12.80
C SER A 151 1.80 -17.72 11.53
N GLY A 152 3.02 -17.18 11.43
CA GLY A 152 3.95 -17.45 10.35
C GLY A 152 5.35 -17.70 10.89
N LEU A 153 6.11 -18.50 10.15
CA LEU A 153 7.51 -18.83 10.46
C LEU A 153 8.43 -18.10 9.48
N VAL A 154 9.36 -17.32 9.98
CA VAL A 154 10.40 -16.70 9.14
C VAL A 154 11.33 -17.81 8.66
N VAL A 155 11.39 -18.03 7.35
CA VAL A 155 12.22 -19.09 6.73
C VAL A 155 13.46 -18.56 6.05
N ASN A 156 13.59 -17.23 5.93
CA ASN A 156 14.77 -16.59 5.34
C ASN A 156 14.98 -15.19 5.95
N PRO A 157 16.23 -14.78 6.26
CA PRO A 157 16.53 -13.46 6.82
C PRO A 157 16.10 -12.27 5.97
N SER A 158 15.84 -12.48 4.67
CA SER A 158 15.40 -11.46 3.71
C SER A 158 13.87 -11.25 3.69
N GLY A 159 13.12 -11.79 4.66
CA GLY A 159 11.68 -11.51 4.81
C GLY A 159 10.73 -12.54 4.19
N TYR A 160 11.19 -13.76 3.95
CA TYR A 160 10.28 -14.85 3.56
C TYR A 160 9.65 -15.49 4.80
N VAL A 161 8.33 -15.65 4.75
CA VAL A 161 7.52 -16.19 5.86
C VAL A 161 6.61 -17.28 5.31
N LEU A 162 6.62 -18.42 5.96
CA LEU A 162 5.71 -19.53 5.68
C LEU A 162 4.54 -19.47 6.67
N THR A 163 3.32 -19.61 6.16
CA THR A 163 2.08 -19.61 6.97
C THR A 163 1.08 -20.58 6.40
N ALA A 164 0.01 -20.88 7.14
CA ALA A 164 -1.09 -21.66 6.64
C ALA A 164 -1.86 -20.89 5.54
N SER A 165 -2.23 -21.54 4.44
CA SER A 165 -2.90 -20.88 3.31
C SER A 165 -4.26 -20.31 3.70
N ASN A 166 -5.00 -20.97 4.60
CA ASN A 166 -6.28 -20.48 5.11
C ASN A 166 -6.18 -19.19 5.91
N ALA A 167 -5.04 -18.92 6.57
CA ALA A 167 -4.81 -17.68 7.31
C ALA A 167 -4.66 -16.44 6.42
N VAL A 168 -4.41 -16.63 5.13
CA VAL A 168 -4.17 -15.55 4.16
C VAL A 168 -5.08 -15.62 2.95
N SER A 169 -5.95 -16.62 2.89
CA SER A 169 -6.92 -16.80 1.81
C SER A 169 -7.96 -15.67 1.85
N GLY A 170 -8.18 -15.02 0.70
CA GLY A 170 -9.12 -13.90 0.59
C GLY A 170 -8.67 -12.60 1.27
N CYS A 171 -7.47 -12.55 1.87
CA CYS A 171 -6.94 -11.34 2.47
C CYS A 171 -6.55 -10.33 1.38
N HIS A 172 -7.09 -9.11 1.46
CA HIS A 172 -6.68 -7.99 0.61
C HIS A 172 -5.38 -7.34 1.10
N VAL A 173 -5.08 -7.46 2.39
CA VAL A 173 -3.86 -6.96 3.02
C VAL A 173 -3.41 -7.97 4.05
N ILE A 174 -2.13 -8.33 4.00
CA ILE A 174 -1.47 -9.18 4.99
C ILE A 174 -0.47 -8.28 5.71
N ALA A 175 -0.71 -8.02 7.00
CA ALA A 175 0.17 -7.20 7.83
C ALA A 175 0.92 -8.09 8.81
N VAL A 176 2.23 -7.91 8.89
CA VAL A 176 3.08 -8.58 9.88
C VAL A 176 3.50 -7.54 10.92
N PRO A 177 3.03 -7.66 12.19
CA PRO A 177 3.30 -6.67 13.22
C PRO A 177 4.80 -6.41 13.39
N GLY A 178 5.17 -5.12 13.40
CA GLY A 178 6.57 -4.70 13.55
C GLY A 178 7.44 -4.85 12.29
N LEU A 179 6.97 -5.52 11.24
CA LEU A 179 7.74 -5.78 10.01
C LEU A 179 7.11 -5.17 8.75
N GLY A 180 5.83 -4.79 8.79
CA GLY A 180 5.13 -4.19 7.65
C GLY A 180 4.19 -5.14 6.93
N ASN A 181 3.93 -4.84 5.64
CA ASN A 181 3.04 -5.66 4.83
C ASN A 181 3.79 -6.77 4.11
N ALA A 182 3.10 -7.89 3.96
CA ALA A 182 3.59 -9.02 3.20
C ALA A 182 2.73 -9.23 1.94
N GLU A 183 3.37 -9.73 0.89
CA GLU A 183 2.73 -10.19 -0.33
C GLU A 183 2.77 -11.72 -0.39
N ARG A 184 1.70 -12.35 -0.84
CA ARG A 184 1.67 -13.79 -1.08
C ARG A 184 2.36 -14.09 -2.41
N LEU A 185 3.48 -14.81 -2.35
CA LEU A 185 4.26 -15.21 -3.52
C LEU A 185 3.79 -16.53 -4.12
N ALA A 186 3.48 -17.50 -3.26
CA ALA A 186 3.10 -18.84 -3.67
C ALA A 186 2.12 -19.44 -2.66
N GLU A 187 1.33 -20.38 -3.12
CA GLU A 187 0.42 -21.20 -2.32
C GLU A 187 0.47 -22.63 -2.82
N ASP A 188 0.66 -23.55 -1.90
CA ASP A 188 0.56 -24.98 -2.16
C ASP A 188 -0.70 -25.50 -1.49
N LYS A 189 -1.65 -25.94 -2.32
CA LYS A 189 -2.96 -26.44 -1.86
C LYS A 189 -2.86 -27.81 -1.22
N ASP A 190 -1.89 -28.62 -1.62
CA ASP A 190 -1.74 -29.99 -1.14
C ASP A 190 -1.19 -30.00 0.29
N SER A 191 -0.22 -29.15 0.58
CA SER A 191 0.32 -28.96 1.94
C SER A 191 -0.49 -27.97 2.78
N GLY A 192 -1.37 -27.17 2.17
CA GLY A 192 -2.10 -26.11 2.85
C GLY A 192 -1.22 -24.94 3.31
N LEU A 193 -0.07 -24.72 2.65
CA LEU A 193 0.91 -23.69 3.01
C LEU A 193 0.92 -22.55 2.00
N ALA A 194 1.22 -21.35 2.49
CA ALA A 194 1.46 -20.17 1.68
C ALA A 194 2.81 -19.53 2.04
N LEU A 195 3.54 -19.11 1.01
CA LEU A 195 4.79 -18.37 1.13
C LEU A 195 4.51 -16.88 0.96
N LEU A 196 4.89 -16.12 1.95
CA LEU A 196 4.78 -14.67 1.97
C LEU A 196 6.16 -14.02 1.86
N ARG A 197 6.20 -12.79 1.36
CA ARG A 197 7.39 -11.93 1.38
C ARG A 197 7.07 -10.58 1.99
N ILE A 198 7.86 -10.20 2.99
CA ILE A 198 7.86 -8.86 3.59
C ILE A 198 8.94 -8.06 2.87
N TYR A 199 8.52 -7.06 2.08
CA TYR A 199 9.46 -6.22 1.35
C TYR A 199 10.19 -5.25 2.29
N GLY A 200 11.50 -5.14 2.11
CA GLY A 200 12.35 -4.29 2.94
C GLY A 200 12.79 -4.91 4.26
N ALA A 201 12.27 -6.08 4.63
CA ALA A 201 12.75 -6.79 5.81
C ALA A 201 14.15 -7.37 5.57
N GLN A 202 15.05 -7.14 6.51
CA GLN A 202 16.41 -7.66 6.51
C GLN A 202 16.82 -8.08 7.94
N GLY A 203 17.72 -9.04 8.03
CA GLY A 203 18.28 -9.47 9.32
C GLY A 203 17.29 -10.17 10.24
N LEU A 204 16.21 -10.75 9.68
CA LEU A 204 15.27 -11.53 10.48
C LEU A 204 15.88 -12.85 10.92
N THR A 205 15.55 -13.28 12.14
CA THR A 205 15.91 -14.61 12.63
C THR A 205 15.06 -15.65 11.92
N ALA A 206 15.67 -16.41 11.04
CA ALA A 206 15.01 -17.51 10.35
C ALA A 206 15.10 -18.80 11.15
N ILE A 207 14.07 -19.65 11.04
CA ILE A 207 14.13 -21.01 11.56
C ILE A 207 15.06 -21.87 10.73
N HIS A 208 15.69 -22.86 11.34
CA HIS A 208 16.42 -23.90 10.61
C HIS A 208 15.44 -24.98 10.14
N LEU A 209 15.32 -25.13 8.81
CA LEU A 209 14.56 -26.22 8.22
C LEU A 209 15.47 -27.44 8.12
N HIS A 210 15.14 -28.51 8.83
CA HIS A 210 15.82 -29.79 8.71
C HIS A 210 15.26 -30.58 7.51
N GLY A 211 16.12 -31.02 6.61
CA GLY A 211 15.75 -31.78 5.41
C GLY A 211 15.40 -33.25 5.64
N ALA A 212 15.37 -33.72 6.90
CA ALA A 212 14.98 -35.07 7.25
C ALA A 212 13.86 -35.03 8.30
N TYR A 213 12.82 -35.86 8.13
CA TYR A 213 11.82 -36.08 9.17
C TYR A 213 12.53 -36.63 10.41
N PRO A 214 12.27 -36.12 11.61
CA PRO A 214 12.70 -36.80 12.82
C PRO A 214 12.03 -38.17 12.83
N THR A 215 12.80 -39.24 12.64
CA THR A 215 12.34 -40.60 12.82
C THR A 215 12.02 -40.77 14.29
N GLY A 216 10.75 -40.78 14.60
CA GLY A 216 10.05 -41.11 15.81
C GLY A 216 10.81 -41.18 17.13
N GLU A 217 10.50 -40.26 18.04
CA GLU A 217 10.30 -40.63 19.44
C GLU A 217 8.84 -40.35 19.75
N SER A 218 8.06 -41.45 19.88
CA SER A 218 6.75 -41.42 20.51
C SER A 218 6.94 -41.10 22.00
N VAL A 219 6.28 -40.06 22.45
CA VAL A 219 6.00 -39.81 23.86
C VAL A 219 4.72 -40.53 24.22
#